data_38e5d61302f3a4f2ed3cf09583449d39
#
_entry.id   38e5d61302f3a4f2ed3cf09583449d39
#
_cell.length_a   1.000
_cell.length_b   1.000
_cell.length_c   1.000
_cell.angle_alpha   90.00
_cell.angle_beta   90.00
_cell.angle_gamma   90.00
#
_symmetry.space_group_name_H-M   'P 1'
#
loop_
_entity.id
_entity.type
_entity.pdbx_description
1 polymer ?
#
loop_
_entity_poly.entity_id
_entity_poly.type
_entity_poly.pdbx_seq_one_letter_code
_entity_poly.pdbx_strand_id
1 'polypeptide(L)'
;GRMVSLNRYKHGPDSVYNCIERGWKFYAERPYLAGVFYWTGFDYRGEPNPMVFPATSSEFGILDYCGFPKDEAFYLKSWWTDEPVLHILPHWNLDGHEGEKISVWVYSNCDEVQLVVNGKKLARKKMPVNGHLEWEATYKPGYVKAIGYRSGKKVMETKIETAGKAVDAVWTYETVGDITVANVRMVDDKGRFVPTACEEMVFTAPEGMSILGWGNGDPAFQHVERPV
;
A
#
# COMPACT_ATOMS: atom_id res chain seq x y z
N GLY A 1 -1.50 -5.43 6.79
CA GLY A 1 -1.39 -4.90 5.44
C GLY A 1 -2.55 -5.39 4.60
N ARG A 2 -3.35 -4.46 4.14
CA ARG A 2 -4.54 -4.78 3.38
C ARG A 2 -4.17 -5.44 2.06
N MET A 3 -4.71 -6.62 1.82
CA MET A 3 -4.69 -7.20 0.49
C MET A 3 -5.50 -6.28 -0.43
N VAL A 4 -4.81 -5.54 -1.29
CA VAL A 4 -5.50 -4.88 -2.37
C VAL A 4 -6.06 -5.97 -3.25
N SER A 5 -7.38 -6.06 -3.33
CA SER A 5 -8.05 -7.06 -4.14
C SER A 5 -7.50 -7.00 -5.57
N LEU A 6 -7.05 -8.14 -6.11
CA LEU A 6 -6.71 -8.27 -7.54
C LEU A 6 -7.83 -7.75 -8.45
N ASN A 7 -9.08 -7.80 -7.98
CA ASN A 7 -10.24 -7.26 -8.68
C ASN A 7 -10.16 -5.73 -8.85
N ARG A 8 -9.49 -5.02 -7.94
CA ARG A 8 -9.33 -3.57 -8.03
C ARG A 8 -8.61 -3.16 -9.32
N TYR A 9 -7.63 -3.94 -9.75
CA TYR A 9 -6.85 -3.69 -10.95
C TYR A 9 -7.49 -4.23 -12.24
N LYS A 10 -8.54 -5.07 -12.12
CA LYS A 10 -9.28 -5.58 -13.28
C LYS A 10 -10.30 -4.59 -13.85
N HIS A 11 -10.60 -3.51 -13.14
CA HIS A 11 -11.71 -2.61 -13.48
C HIS A 11 -11.35 -1.41 -14.38
N GLY A 12 -10.14 -1.32 -14.88
CA GLY A 12 -9.73 -0.27 -15.83
C GLY A 12 -9.83 1.17 -15.30
N PRO A 13 -9.48 2.17 -16.12
CA PRO A 13 -9.34 3.57 -15.70
C PRO A 13 -10.65 4.27 -15.27
N ASP A 14 -11.79 3.74 -15.66
CA ASP A 14 -13.11 4.32 -15.36
C ASP A 14 -13.77 3.73 -14.10
N SER A 15 -13.10 2.82 -13.41
CA SER A 15 -13.66 2.21 -12.20
C SER A 15 -13.67 3.21 -11.04
N VAL A 16 -14.61 3.02 -10.11
CA VAL A 16 -14.68 3.79 -8.85
C VAL A 16 -13.38 3.70 -8.04
N TYR A 17 -12.58 2.69 -8.25
CA TYR A 17 -11.32 2.44 -7.57
C TYR A 17 -10.14 3.31 -8.07
N ASN A 18 -10.30 4.02 -9.19
CA ASN A 18 -9.32 4.98 -9.69
C ASN A 18 -9.78 6.43 -9.48
N CYS A 19 -10.65 6.66 -8.50
CA CYS A 19 -11.24 7.98 -8.25
C CYS A 19 -10.18 9.04 -7.95
N ILE A 20 -9.13 8.70 -7.20
CA ILE A 20 -8.09 9.66 -6.76
C ILE A 20 -7.31 10.17 -7.95
N GLU A 21 -6.79 9.29 -8.82
CA GLU A 21 -6.03 9.71 -10.01
C GLU A 21 -6.89 10.57 -10.95
N ARG A 22 -8.12 10.11 -11.21
CA ARG A 22 -9.06 10.86 -12.07
C ARG A 22 -9.42 12.20 -11.47
N GLY A 23 -9.70 12.24 -10.16
CA GLY A 23 -10.01 13.48 -9.45
C GLY A 23 -8.84 14.45 -9.45
N TRP A 24 -7.63 13.98 -9.14
CA TRP A 24 -6.43 14.81 -9.14
C TRP A 24 -6.13 15.37 -10.55
N LYS A 25 -6.18 14.55 -11.59
CA LYS A 25 -6.03 15.02 -12.97
C LYS A 25 -7.02 16.14 -13.30
N PHE A 26 -8.28 15.96 -12.91
CA PHE A 26 -9.31 16.97 -13.12
C PHE A 26 -8.95 18.31 -12.46
N TYR A 27 -8.47 18.28 -11.20
CA TYR A 27 -8.05 19.49 -10.48
C TYR A 27 -6.78 20.10 -11.07
N ALA A 28 -5.77 19.29 -11.33
CA ALA A 28 -4.47 19.75 -11.84
C ALA A 28 -4.56 20.46 -13.20
N GLU A 29 -5.53 20.11 -14.02
CA GLU A 29 -5.79 20.73 -15.32
C GLU A 29 -6.56 22.07 -15.23
N ARG A 30 -7.00 22.48 -14.02
CA ARG A 30 -7.88 23.65 -13.83
C ARG A 30 -7.29 24.64 -12.83
N PRO A 31 -6.37 25.50 -13.27
CA PRO A 31 -5.64 26.42 -12.38
C PRO A 31 -6.52 27.48 -11.69
N TYR A 32 -7.78 27.61 -12.11
CA TYR A 32 -8.74 28.49 -11.46
C TYR A 32 -9.39 27.85 -10.20
N LEU A 33 -9.20 26.56 -9.96
CA LEU A 33 -9.65 25.89 -8.75
C LEU A 33 -8.62 26.13 -7.63
N ALA A 34 -9.08 26.55 -6.46
CA ALA A 34 -8.22 26.87 -5.33
C ALA A 34 -7.49 25.66 -4.74
N GLY A 35 -8.01 24.45 -4.99
CA GLY A 35 -7.43 23.21 -4.50
C GLY A 35 -8.50 22.14 -4.28
N VAL A 36 -8.09 21.06 -3.59
CA VAL A 36 -8.95 19.94 -3.26
C VAL A 36 -8.72 19.49 -1.81
N PHE A 37 -9.79 19.22 -1.11
CA PHE A 37 -9.77 18.52 0.16
C PHE A 37 -10.19 17.08 -0.09
N TYR A 38 -9.28 16.15 0.19
CA TYR A 38 -9.58 14.74 0.02
C TYR A 38 -10.35 14.21 1.24
N TRP A 39 -11.44 13.51 1.00
CA TRP A 39 -12.16 12.77 2.02
C TRP A 39 -11.86 11.28 1.85
N THR A 40 -11.07 10.67 2.71
CA THR A 40 -10.56 11.21 3.98
C THR A 40 -9.12 10.75 4.21
N GLY A 41 -8.43 11.35 5.18
CA GLY A 41 -7.06 10.96 5.55
C GLY A 41 -7.02 9.53 6.08
N PHE A 42 -7.90 9.18 7.01
CA PHE A 42 -7.96 7.86 7.66
C PHE A 42 -9.28 7.17 7.39
N ASP A 43 -9.27 5.85 7.35
CA ASP A 43 -10.49 5.08 7.53
C ASP A 43 -11.06 5.31 8.93
N TYR A 44 -12.37 5.15 9.11
CA TYR A 44 -13.03 5.33 10.38
C TYR A 44 -14.17 4.32 10.57
N ARG A 45 -14.52 4.06 11.82
CA ARG A 45 -15.59 3.15 12.20
C ARG A 45 -16.96 3.75 11.88
N GLY A 46 -17.91 2.88 11.54
CA GLY A 46 -19.34 3.20 11.46
C GLY A 46 -19.88 3.50 10.06
N GLU A 47 -19.06 3.58 9.02
CA GLU A 47 -19.51 3.84 7.65
C GLU A 47 -18.88 2.85 6.66
N PRO A 48 -19.29 1.56 6.67
CA PRO A 48 -18.65 0.52 5.88
C PRO A 48 -18.96 0.57 4.38
N ASN A 49 -19.93 1.38 3.94
CA ASN A 49 -20.33 1.46 2.53
C ASN A 49 -19.14 1.83 1.61
N PRO A 50 -18.96 1.15 0.46
CA PRO A 50 -19.86 0.17 -0.18
C PRO A 50 -19.68 -1.26 0.31
N MET A 51 -18.87 -1.48 1.33
CA MET A 51 -18.67 -2.82 1.92
C MET A 51 -19.93 -3.28 2.65
N VAL A 52 -20.10 -4.60 2.71
CA VAL A 52 -21.17 -5.23 3.47
C VAL A 52 -20.62 -5.92 4.72
N PHE A 53 -21.52 -6.32 5.63
CA PHE A 53 -21.10 -7.13 6.78
C PHE A 53 -20.20 -8.31 6.32
N PRO A 54 -19.06 -8.55 6.98
CA PRO A 54 -18.66 -8.12 8.34
C PRO A 54 -17.93 -6.77 8.43
N ALA A 55 -17.80 -5.97 7.37
CA ALA A 55 -17.12 -4.66 7.45
C ALA A 55 -17.82 -3.72 8.43
N THR A 56 -17.03 -3.07 9.27
CA THR A 56 -17.45 -2.11 10.30
C THR A 56 -16.82 -0.74 10.16
N SER A 57 -15.84 -0.61 9.27
CA SER A 57 -15.16 0.66 8.99
C SER A 57 -15.25 1.03 7.52
N SER A 58 -15.08 2.34 7.26
CA SER A 58 -14.98 2.88 5.92
C SER A 58 -13.73 2.38 5.20
N GLU A 59 -13.68 2.62 3.89
CA GLU A 59 -12.52 2.40 3.05
C GLU A 59 -12.07 3.65 2.31
N PHE A 60 -12.58 4.82 2.69
CA PHE A 60 -12.34 6.09 2.00
C PHE A 60 -10.97 6.70 2.30
N GLY A 61 -10.36 6.30 3.41
CA GLY A 61 -9.06 6.81 3.83
C GLY A 61 -7.94 6.47 2.86
N ILE A 62 -6.98 7.38 2.71
CA ILE A 62 -5.69 7.07 2.07
C ILE A 62 -4.76 6.29 3.01
N LEU A 63 -5.03 6.38 4.32
CA LEU A 63 -4.49 5.53 5.36
C LEU A 63 -5.60 4.63 5.89
N ASP A 64 -5.28 3.45 6.37
CA ASP A 64 -6.25 2.67 7.13
C ASP A 64 -6.51 3.30 8.51
N TYR A 65 -7.43 2.76 9.29
CA TYR A 65 -7.78 3.36 10.59
C TYR A 65 -6.68 3.17 11.67
N CYS A 66 -5.66 2.36 11.40
CA CYS A 66 -4.44 2.25 12.21
C CYS A 66 -3.33 3.17 11.73
N GLY A 67 -3.53 3.91 10.63
CA GLY A 67 -2.56 4.85 10.09
C GLY A 67 -1.58 4.27 9.06
N PHE A 68 -1.76 3.02 8.63
CA PHE A 68 -0.91 2.45 7.59
C PHE A 68 -1.31 2.99 6.20
N PRO A 69 -0.34 3.45 5.40
CA PRO A 69 -0.63 3.99 4.08
C PRO A 69 -1.13 2.91 3.13
N LYS A 70 -2.21 3.23 2.42
CA LYS A 70 -2.70 2.45 1.29
C LYS A 70 -1.97 2.86 0.01
N ASP A 71 -2.18 2.13 -1.09
CA ASP A 71 -1.53 2.43 -2.36
C ASP A 71 -1.81 3.86 -2.85
N GLU A 72 -3.02 4.37 -2.62
CA GLU A 72 -3.44 5.73 -2.99
C GLU A 72 -2.65 6.83 -2.29
N ALA A 73 -2.18 6.59 -1.06
CA ALA A 73 -1.30 7.53 -0.37
C ALA A 73 0.01 7.75 -1.14
N PHE A 74 0.55 6.69 -1.74
CA PHE A 74 1.76 6.79 -2.56
C PHE A 74 1.49 7.46 -3.91
N TYR A 75 0.29 7.29 -4.49
CA TYR A 75 -0.11 8.06 -5.66
C TYR A 75 -0.11 9.57 -5.34
N LEU A 76 -0.79 9.99 -4.29
CA LEU A 76 -0.81 11.40 -3.89
C LEU A 76 0.58 11.90 -3.53
N LYS A 77 1.37 11.13 -2.77
CA LYS A 77 2.75 11.49 -2.45
C LYS A 77 3.57 11.72 -3.72
N SER A 78 3.37 10.93 -4.78
CA SER A 78 4.09 11.11 -6.05
C SER A 78 3.85 12.45 -6.72
N TRP A 79 2.67 13.07 -6.51
CA TRP A 79 2.29 14.31 -7.20
C TRP A 79 2.22 15.53 -6.29
N TRP A 80 2.29 15.33 -4.98
CA TRP A 80 2.19 16.41 -3.99
C TRP A 80 3.51 16.70 -3.27
N THR A 81 4.57 15.94 -3.54
CA THR A 81 5.91 16.19 -2.95
C THR A 81 6.99 16.12 -4.01
N ASP A 82 8.13 16.79 -3.75
CA ASP A 82 9.33 16.73 -4.58
C ASP A 82 10.26 15.56 -4.18
N GLU A 83 10.00 14.94 -3.03
CA GLU A 83 10.76 13.78 -2.58
C GLU A 83 10.60 12.62 -3.59
N PRO A 84 11.68 11.89 -3.90
CA PRO A 84 11.58 10.74 -4.79
C PRO A 84 10.59 9.69 -4.26
N VAL A 85 9.61 9.33 -5.08
CA VAL A 85 8.63 8.28 -4.80
C VAL A 85 8.73 7.20 -5.86
N LEU A 86 8.72 5.95 -5.43
CA LEU A 86 8.68 4.79 -6.31
C LEU A 86 7.98 3.64 -5.58
N HIS A 87 6.72 3.42 -5.85
CA HIS A 87 5.87 2.44 -5.19
C HIS A 87 5.31 1.45 -6.20
N ILE A 88 5.50 0.16 -5.92
CA ILE A 88 5.03 -0.95 -6.77
C ILE A 88 3.78 -1.55 -6.15
N LEU A 89 2.77 -1.81 -6.97
CA LEU A 89 1.57 -2.53 -6.57
C LEU A 89 1.14 -3.52 -7.67
N PRO A 90 0.45 -4.63 -7.31
CA PRO A 90 0.18 -5.12 -5.96
C PRO A 90 1.45 -5.71 -5.30
N HIS A 91 1.32 -6.20 -4.05
CA HIS A 91 2.35 -7.06 -3.46
C HIS A 91 2.58 -8.33 -4.32
N TRP A 92 3.71 -9.04 -4.08
CA TRP A 92 4.07 -10.19 -4.93
C TRP A 92 3.93 -11.55 -4.22
N ASN A 93 3.00 -11.64 -3.26
CA ASN A 93 2.52 -12.89 -2.66
C ASN A 93 1.14 -13.21 -3.22
N LEU A 94 1.08 -13.86 -4.37
CA LEU A 94 -0.15 -14.14 -5.12
C LEU A 94 -0.30 -15.65 -5.31
N ASP A 95 -0.30 -16.38 -4.20
CA ASP A 95 -0.40 -17.84 -4.19
C ASP A 95 -1.66 -18.31 -4.94
N GLY A 96 -1.49 -19.32 -5.80
CA GLY A 96 -2.56 -19.85 -6.64
C GLY A 96 -2.79 -19.10 -7.96
N HIS A 97 -2.01 -18.04 -8.24
CA HIS A 97 -2.06 -17.28 -9.50
C HIS A 97 -0.83 -17.49 -10.38
N GLU A 98 -0.05 -18.57 -10.14
CA GLU A 98 1.14 -18.88 -10.92
C GLU A 98 0.80 -19.07 -12.40
N GLY A 99 1.52 -18.34 -13.25
CA GLY A 99 1.29 -18.35 -14.70
C GLY A 99 0.26 -17.34 -15.19
N GLU A 100 -0.52 -16.72 -14.31
CA GLU A 100 -1.46 -15.66 -14.67
C GLU A 100 -0.73 -14.36 -15.03
N LYS A 101 -1.38 -13.55 -15.86
CA LYS A 101 -0.93 -12.20 -16.18
C LYS A 101 -1.44 -11.23 -15.14
N ILE A 102 -0.52 -10.58 -14.45
CA ILE A 102 -0.80 -9.59 -13.42
C ILE A 102 -0.47 -8.20 -13.97
N SER A 103 -1.39 -7.27 -13.83
CA SER A 103 -1.14 -5.86 -14.07
C SER A 103 -0.34 -5.30 -12.89
N VAL A 104 0.90 -4.90 -13.15
CA VAL A 104 1.80 -4.29 -12.17
C VAL A 104 1.84 -2.79 -12.41
N TRP A 105 1.43 -2.02 -11.41
CA TRP A 105 1.46 -0.56 -11.47
C TRP A 105 2.62 0.00 -10.68
N VAL A 106 3.07 1.17 -11.08
CA VAL A 106 4.08 1.93 -10.36
C VAL A 106 3.65 3.39 -10.24
N TYR A 107 3.55 3.86 -9.00
CA TYR A 107 3.42 5.29 -8.69
C TYR A 107 4.79 5.90 -8.48
N SER A 108 5.07 7.00 -9.14
CA SER A 108 6.36 7.66 -9.06
C SER A 108 6.30 9.10 -9.56
N ASN A 109 7.22 9.93 -9.07
CA ASN A 109 7.54 11.25 -9.60
C ASN A 109 8.91 11.27 -10.30
N CYS A 110 9.44 10.12 -10.70
CA CYS A 110 10.59 10.03 -11.60
C CYS A 110 10.19 10.33 -13.04
N ASP A 111 11.12 10.78 -13.88
CA ASP A 111 10.85 11.04 -15.29
C ASP A 111 10.52 9.75 -16.06
N GLU A 112 11.20 8.67 -15.70
CA GLU A 112 11.04 7.36 -16.31
C GLU A 112 11.22 6.25 -15.27
N VAL A 113 10.57 5.11 -15.51
CA VAL A 113 10.72 3.91 -14.69
C VAL A 113 10.96 2.69 -15.56
N GLN A 114 11.83 1.79 -15.10
CA GLN A 114 12.02 0.46 -15.65
C GLN A 114 11.60 -0.59 -14.65
N LEU A 115 10.77 -1.54 -15.08
CA LEU A 115 10.39 -2.68 -14.26
C LEU A 115 11.31 -3.89 -14.56
N VAL A 116 11.64 -4.64 -13.51
CA VAL A 116 12.38 -5.91 -13.61
C VAL A 116 11.61 -6.97 -12.85
N VAL A 117 11.25 -8.06 -13.49
CA VAL A 117 10.51 -9.18 -12.88
C VAL A 117 11.38 -10.43 -12.97
N ASN A 118 11.77 -10.99 -11.83
CA ASN A 118 12.62 -12.19 -11.76
C ASN A 118 13.85 -12.11 -12.68
N GLY A 119 14.56 -10.98 -12.68
CA GLY A 119 15.73 -10.73 -13.51
C GLY A 119 15.44 -10.26 -14.94
N LYS A 120 14.23 -10.47 -15.45
CA LYS A 120 13.84 -10.01 -16.79
C LYS A 120 13.50 -8.51 -16.76
N LYS A 121 14.25 -7.71 -17.49
CA LYS A 121 13.96 -6.29 -17.69
C LYS A 121 12.79 -6.13 -18.67
N LEU A 122 11.78 -5.38 -18.26
CA LEU A 122 10.68 -4.94 -19.11
C LEU A 122 11.00 -3.55 -19.70
N ALA A 123 10.13 -3.06 -20.59
CA ALA A 123 10.32 -1.77 -21.22
C ALA A 123 10.43 -0.64 -20.20
N ARG A 124 11.44 0.22 -20.36
CA ARG A 124 11.52 1.50 -19.66
C ARG A 124 10.46 2.44 -20.25
N LYS A 125 9.65 3.04 -19.39
CA LYS A 125 8.52 3.90 -19.78
C LYS A 125 8.68 5.28 -19.18
N LYS A 126 8.27 6.30 -19.94
CA LYS A 126 8.17 7.69 -19.48
C LYS A 126 6.95 7.82 -18.55
N MET A 127 7.11 8.50 -17.42
CA MET A 127 6.02 8.75 -16.48
C MET A 127 5.03 9.77 -17.07
N PRO A 128 3.74 9.43 -17.18
CA PRO A 128 2.72 10.40 -17.54
C PRO A 128 2.45 11.34 -16.38
N VAL A 129 2.34 12.62 -16.64
CA VAL A 129 2.05 13.64 -15.61
C VAL A 129 0.71 13.32 -14.93
N ASN A 130 0.68 13.36 -13.61
CA ASN A 130 -0.47 13.03 -12.77
C ASN A 130 -1.04 11.62 -13.02
N GLY A 131 -0.23 10.72 -13.58
CA GLY A 131 -0.64 9.35 -13.88
C GLY A 131 0.18 8.30 -13.14
N HIS A 132 0.10 7.09 -13.64
CA HIS A 132 0.90 5.95 -13.20
C HIS A 132 1.47 5.22 -14.42
N LEU A 133 2.37 4.28 -14.16
CA LEU A 133 2.85 3.34 -15.18
C LEU A 133 2.32 1.95 -14.89
N GLU A 134 2.02 1.22 -15.97
CA GLU A 134 1.50 -0.15 -15.90
C GLU A 134 2.31 -1.08 -16.79
N TRP A 135 2.56 -2.30 -16.31
CA TRP A 135 3.12 -3.40 -17.09
C TRP A 135 2.32 -4.67 -16.83
N GLU A 136 2.17 -5.49 -17.86
CA GLU A 136 1.67 -6.84 -17.70
C GLU A 136 2.85 -7.78 -17.43
N ALA A 137 2.81 -8.53 -16.34
CA ALA A 137 3.82 -9.51 -15.97
C ALA A 137 3.17 -10.85 -15.64
N THR A 138 3.77 -11.94 -16.14
CA THR A 138 3.33 -13.29 -15.74
C THR A 138 3.81 -13.56 -14.33
N TYR A 139 2.89 -13.86 -13.41
CA TYR A 139 3.22 -14.17 -12.04
C TYR A 139 4.02 -15.48 -11.92
N LYS A 140 5.10 -15.37 -11.23
CA LYS A 140 5.87 -16.47 -10.62
C LYS A 140 6.45 -15.98 -9.33
N PRO A 141 6.50 -16.82 -8.27
CA PRO A 141 7.21 -16.47 -7.03
C PRO A 141 8.61 -15.93 -7.33
N GLY A 142 9.04 -14.92 -6.58
CA GLY A 142 10.30 -14.25 -6.77
C GLY A 142 10.23 -12.77 -6.44
N TYR A 143 10.55 -11.88 -7.38
CA TYR A 143 10.55 -10.45 -7.09
C TYR A 143 10.13 -9.58 -8.27
N VAL A 144 9.60 -8.42 -7.92
CA VAL A 144 9.43 -7.28 -8.82
C VAL A 144 10.27 -6.11 -8.30
N LYS A 145 11.05 -5.51 -9.18
CA LYS A 145 11.86 -4.34 -8.88
C LYS A 145 11.55 -3.22 -9.87
N ALA A 146 11.31 -2.03 -9.35
CA ALA A 146 11.23 -0.81 -10.14
C ALA A 146 12.52 0.01 -9.96
N ILE A 147 12.97 0.64 -11.05
CA ILE A 147 14.13 1.52 -11.09
C ILE A 147 13.68 2.85 -11.65
N GLY A 148 13.77 3.90 -10.83
CA GLY A 148 13.39 5.26 -11.19
C GLY A 148 14.58 6.06 -11.73
N TYR A 149 14.31 6.88 -12.74
CA TYR A 149 15.32 7.72 -13.41
C TYR A 149 14.84 9.17 -13.45
N ARG A 150 15.78 10.11 -13.20
CA ARG A 150 15.60 11.55 -13.45
C ARG A 150 16.74 12.03 -14.35
N SER A 151 16.42 12.78 -15.39
CA SER A 151 17.39 13.27 -16.39
C SER A 151 18.31 12.15 -16.91
N GLY A 152 17.74 10.98 -17.17
CA GLY A 152 18.44 9.80 -17.67
C GLY A 152 19.27 9.03 -16.63
N LYS A 153 19.48 9.57 -15.42
CA LYS A 153 20.27 8.93 -14.35
C LYS A 153 19.36 8.17 -13.39
N LYS A 154 19.80 6.98 -12.96
CA LYS A 154 19.14 6.23 -11.89
C LYS A 154 19.20 7.06 -10.59
N VAL A 155 18.04 7.28 -9.96
CA VAL A 155 17.94 8.03 -8.69
C VAL A 155 17.48 7.16 -7.54
N MET A 156 16.69 6.10 -7.81
CA MET A 156 16.23 5.19 -6.78
C MET A 156 15.84 3.83 -7.34
N GLU A 157 15.70 2.86 -6.47
CA GLU A 157 15.05 1.59 -6.78
C GLU A 157 14.24 1.10 -5.59
N THR A 158 13.18 0.36 -5.86
CA THR A 158 12.41 -0.36 -4.86
C THR A 158 12.16 -1.78 -5.33
N LYS A 159 12.01 -2.71 -4.39
CA LYS A 159 11.81 -4.13 -4.67
C LYS A 159 10.77 -4.69 -3.72
N ILE A 160 9.85 -5.47 -4.27
CA ILE A 160 8.93 -6.34 -3.52
C ILE A 160 9.23 -7.79 -3.86
N GLU A 161 9.09 -8.69 -2.89
CA GLU A 161 9.46 -10.09 -3.04
C GLU A 161 8.34 -10.99 -2.53
N THR A 162 8.20 -12.15 -3.13
CA THR A 162 7.38 -13.21 -2.57
C THR A 162 8.03 -13.70 -1.28
N ALA A 163 7.38 -13.48 -0.16
CA ALA A 163 7.77 -13.98 1.13
C ALA A 163 7.30 -15.43 1.31
N GLY A 164 7.99 -16.17 2.15
CA GLY A 164 7.56 -17.49 2.61
C GLY A 164 6.50 -17.39 3.71
N LYS A 165 6.36 -18.48 4.49
CA LYS A 165 5.48 -18.52 5.65
C LYS A 165 5.97 -17.52 6.71
N ALA A 166 5.04 -16.83 7.37
CA ALA A 166 5.37 -16.01 8.53
C ALA A 166 5.92 -16.87 9.67
N VAL A 167 7.06 -16.47 10.23
CA VAL A 167 7.76 -17.22 11.31
C VAL A 167 8.21 -16.31 12.43
N ASP A 168 8.26 -14.98 12.21
CA ASP A 168 8.72 -14.02 13.21
C ASP A 168 7.99 -12.69 13.04
N ALA A 169 8.12 -11.82 14.04
CA ALA A 169 7.51 -10.50 14.11
C ALA A 169 8.57 -9.42 14.30
N VAL A 170 8.59 -8.43 13.40
CA VAL A 170 9.45 -7.26 13.52
C VAL A 170 8.66 -6.09 14.07
N TRP A 171 9.17 -5.49 15.14
CA TRP A 171 8.53 -4.39 15.84
C TRP A 171 9.24 -3.06 15.56
N THR A 172 8.45 -2.01 15.44
CA THR A 172 8.93 -0.62 15.44
C THR A 172 8.13 0.17 16.45
N TYR A 173 8.78 1.11 17.13
CA TYR A 173 8.19 1.88 18.23
C TYR A 173 8.33 3.36 17.96
N GLU A 174 7.29 4.11 18.28
CA GLU A 174 7.29 5.57 18.29
C GLU A 174 6.66 6.04 19.60
N THR A 175 7.34 6.93 20.32
CA THR A 175 6.86 7.44 21.62
C THR A 175 6.58 8.93 21.51
N VAL A 176 5.37 9.31 21.93
CA VAL A 176 4.92 10.69 22.00
C VAL A 176 4.34 10.94 23.39
N GLY A 177 5.02 11.74 24.20
CA GLY A 177 4.67 11.91 25.61
C GLY A 177 4.74 10.57 26.36
N ASP A 178 3.65 10.22 27.02
CA ASP A 178 3.54 8.97 27.80
C ASP A 178 2.98 7.78 26.98
N ILE A 179 2.75 7.98 25.67
CA ILE A 179 2.19 6.95 24.80
C ILE A 179 3.25 6.41 23.87
N THR A 180 3.40 5.09 23.86
CA THR A 180 4.22 4.37 22.88
C THR A 180 3.32 3.61 21.91
N VAL A 181 3.45 3.92 20.62
CA VAL A 181 2.84 3.17 19.52
C VAL A 181 3.81 2.10 19.05
N ALA A 182 3.38 0.86 19.13
CA ALA A 182 4.13 -0.30 18.66
C ALA A 182 3.52 -0.82 17.36
N ASN A 183 4.26 -0.76 16.25
CA ASN A 183 3.87 -1.35 14.99
C ASN A 183 4.56 -2.71 14.81
N VAL A 184 3.80 -3.71 14.39
CA VAL A 184 4.30 -5.07 14.17
C VAL A 184 4.10 -5.48 12.72
N ARG A 185 5.11 -6.17 12.16
CA ARG A 185 5.04 -6.78 10.83
C ARG A 185 5.49 -8.22 10.93
N MET A 186 4.67 -9.11 10.37
CA MET A 186 5.06 -10.52 10.24
C MET A 186 6.07 -10.68 9.13
N VAL A 187 7.12 -11.45 9.38
CA VAL A 187 8.19 -11.71 8.43
C VAL A 187 8.46 -13.21 8.29
N ASP A 188 9.02 -13.59 7.16
CA ASP A 188 9.47 -14.95 6.92
C ASP A 188 10.89 -15.22 7.49
N ASP A 189 11.42 -16.41 7.24
CA ASP A 189 12.76 -16.87 7.68
C ASP A 189 13.93 -16.04 7.12
N LYS A 190 13.66 -15.20 6.11
CA LYS A 190 14.63 -14.28 5.50
C LYS A 190 14.39 -12.81 5.87
N GLY A 191 13.49 -12.55 6.81
CA GLY A 191 13.12 -11.21 7.24
C GLY A 191 12.26 -10.44 6.22
N ARG A 192 11.67 -11.11 5.21
CA ARG A 192 10.80 -10.47 4.23
C ARG A 192 9.39 -10.31 4.80
N PHE A 193 8.80 -9.14 4.60
CA PHE A 193 7.42 -8.88 5.01
C PHE A 193 6.44 -9.84 4.34
N VAL A 194 5.55 -10.44 5.13
CA VAL A 194 4.49 -11.35 4.68
C VAL A 194 3.16 -10.61 4.65
N PRO A 195 2.74 -10.06 3.51
CA PRO A 195 1.54 -9.22 3.42
C PRO A 195 0.23 -9.98 3.62
N THR A 196 0.28 -11.31 3.54
CA THR A 196 -0.88 -12.22 3.69
C THR A 196 -0.92 -12.91 5.05
N ALA A 197 -0.05 -12.51 5.99
CA ALA A 197 -0.01 -13.06 7.32
C ALA A 197 -1.33 -12.79 8.06
N CYS A 198 -1.86 -13.83 8.71
CA CYS A 198 -3.10 -13.79 9.47
C CYS A 198 -3.01 -14.55 10.79
N GLU A 199 -1.82 -14.68 11.34
CA GLU A 199 -1.54 -15.35 12.60
C GLU A 199 -2.20 -14.61 13.76
N GLU A 200 -2.73 -15.39 14.72
CA GLU A 200 -3.20 -14.84 15.99
C GLU A 200 -1.99 -14.37 16.82
N MET A 201 -2.10 -13.17 17.38
CA MET A 201 -1.05 -12.58 18.19
C MET A 201 -1.55 -12.28 19.60
N VAL A 202 -0.74 -12.64 20.60
CA VAL A 202 -0.97 -12.29 22.00
C VAL A 202 0.02 -11.21 22.39
N PHE A 203 -0.49 -10.09 22.93
CA PHE A 203 0.32 -8.96 23.36
C PHE A 203 0.45 -8.94 24.88
N THR A 204 1.66 -8.75 25.38
CA THR A 204 1.95 -8.55 26.80
C THR A 204 2.68 -7.21 26.96
N ALA A 205 2.18 -6.36 27.86
CA ALA A 205 2.85 -5.11 28.17
C ALA A 205 4.17 -5.37 28.91
N PRO A 206 5.24 -4.62 28.62
CA PRO A 206 6.44 -4.59 29.46
C PRO A 206 6.11 -4.12 30.90
N GLU A 207 7.01 -4.42 31.85
CA GLU A 207 6.86 -3.95 33.24
C GLU A 207 6.73 -2.41 33.31
N GLY A 208 5.78 -1.95 34.08
CA GLY A 208 5.49 -0.50 34.24
C GLY A 208 4.65 0.12 33.10
N MET A 209 4.24 -0.67 32.12
CA MET A 209 3.38 -0.22 31.00
C MET A 209 2.03 -0.95 31.03
N SER A 210 1.03 -0.34 30.41
CA SER A 210 -0.27 -0.97 30.17
C SER A 210 -0.66 -0.84 28.72
N ILE A 211 -1.35 -1.86 28.17
CA ILE A 211 -1.88 -1.81 26.81
C ILE A 211 -3.14 -0.96 26.84
N LEU A 212 -3.18 0.10 26.02
CA LEU A 212 -4.35 0.95 25.86
C LEU A 212 -5.29 0.44 24.77
N GLY A 213 -4.74 -0.26 23.77
CA GLY A 213 -5.51 -0.82 22.66
C GLY A 213 -4.63 -1.43 21.60
N TRP A 214 -5.25 -2.11 20.63
CA TRP A 214 -4.63 -2.70 19.45
C TRP A 214 -5.57 -2.64 18.25
N GLY A 215 -5.03 -2.82 17.06
CA GLY A 215 -5.78 -2.87 15.82
C GLY A 215 -4.91 -3.40 14.68
N ASN A 216 -5.52 -3.83 13.59
CA ASN A 216 -4.81 -4.37 12.43
C ASN A 216 -5.18 -3.68 11.10
N GLY A 217 -6.01 -2.64 11.12
CA GLY A 217 -6.47 -1.91 9.93
C GLY A 217 -7.47 -2.68 9.06
N ASP A 218 -7.87 -3.90 9.42
CA ASP A 218 -8.88 -4.66 8.70
C ASP A 218 -10.29 -4.10 8.99
N PRO A 219 -11.01 -3.60 7.97
CA PRO A 219 -12.36 -3.07 8.16
C PRO A 219 -13.37 -4.11 8.62
N ALA A 220 -13.08 -5.40 8.45
CA ALA A 220 -13.90 -6.53 8.91
C ALA A 220 -13.52 -7.03 10.31
N PHE A 221 -12.51 -6.44 10.95
CA PHE A 221 -12.09 -6.82 12.28
C PHE A 221 -13.14 -6.46 13.32
N GLN A 222 -13.66 -7.46 14.04
CA GLN A 222 -14.78 -7.31 14.99
C GLN A 222 -14.41 -7.62 16.43
N HIS A 223 -13.15 -7.92 16.70
CA HIS A 223 -12.69 -8.17 18.07
C HIS A 223 -12.57 -6.89 18.87
N VAL A 224 -12.58 -7.04 20.20
CA VAL A 224 -12.35 -5.91 21.11
C VAL A 224 -10.92 -5.40 20.93
N GLU A 225 -10.77 -4.10 20.70
CA GLU A 225 -9.50 -3.44 20.40
C GLU A 225 -8.83 -2.84 21.64
N ARG A 226 -9.32 -3.15 22.83
CA ARG A 226 -8.76 -2.71 24.12
C ARG A 226 -8.88 -3.81 25.17
N PRO A 227 -8.01 -3.81 26.17
CA PRO A 227 -8.11 -4.74 27.28
C PRO A 227 -9.50 -4.60 27.97
N VAL A 228 -10.05 -5.74 28.37
CA VAL A 228 -11.30 -5.83 29.14
C VAL A 228 -10.96 -5.87 30.62
#